data_edc72db30996d9252d33e308df8dc287
#
_entry.id   edc72db30996d9252d33e308df8dc287
#
_cell.length_a   1.000
_cell.length_b   1.000
_cell.length_c   1.000
_cell.angle_alpha   90.00
_cell.angle_beta   90.00
_cell.angle_gamma   90.00
#
_symmetry.space_group_name_H-M   'P 1'
#
loop_
_entity.id
_entity.type
_entity.pdbx_description
1 polymer ?
#
loop_
_entity_poly.entity_id
_entity_poly.type
_entity_poly.pdbx_seq_one_letter_code
_entity_poly.pdbx_strand_id
1 'polypeptide(L)'
;MARTPRMERIEAMLAEAPDDHFLRYGLAMEHASAGDDAACVAVLRDLITRSAADPYVAAYLQAGQALARLDKAAEAAAVLKDGIAVAATVGTPEALHA
;
A
#
# COMPACT_ATOMS: atom_id res chain seq x y z
N MET A 1 7.61 6.14 -17.44
CA MET A 1 6.23 6.54 -17.16
C MET A 1 6.17 8.02 -16.84
N ALA A 2 5.15 8.69 -17.33
CA ALA A 2 5.00 10.13 -17.09
C ALA A 2 4.56 10.36 -15.65
N ARG A 3 5.24 11.30 -14.99
CA ARG A 3 4.83 11.74 -13.66
C ARG A 3 3.71 12.75 -13.81
N THR A 4 2.67 12.62 -13.00
CA THR A 4 1.53 13.53 -13.06
C THR A 4 1.72 14.70 -12.07
N PRO A 5 1.06 15.85 -12.31
CA PRO A 5 1.08 16.93 -11.32
C PRO A 5 0.57 16.49 -9.94
N ARG A 6 -0.38 15.55 -9.91
CA ARG A 6 -0.91 15.03 -8.65
C ARG A 6 0.14 14.24 -7.89
N MET A 7 0.93 13.40 -8.59
CA MET A 7 2.05 12.70 -7.96
C MET A 7 3.04 13.67 -7.34
N GLU A 8 3.38 14.74 -8.07
CA GLU A 8 4.32 15.73 -7.57
C GLU A 8 3.80 16.44 -6.34
N ARG A 9 2.50 16.78 -6.31
CA ARG A 9 1.88 17.39 -5.14
C ARG A 9 1.89 16.47 -3.93
N ILE A 10 1.55 15.20 -4.14
CA ILE A 10 1.55 14.21 -3.05
C ILE A 10 2.97 14.01 -2.51
N GLU A 11 3.95 13.93 -3.40
CA GLU A 11 5.35 13.78 -2.98
C GLU A 11 5.84 14.99 -2.18
N ALA A 12 5.43 16.20 -2.58
CA ALA A 12 5.76 17.42 -1.83
C ALA A 12 5.13 17.37 -0.43
N MET A 13 3.89 16.91 -0.33
CA MET A 13 3.22 16.77 0.96
C MET A 13 3.88 15.70 1.82
N LEU A 14 4.32 14.59 1.22
CA LEU A 14 5.04 13.53 1.92
C LEU A 14 6.39 14.01 2.43
N ALA A 15 7.06 14.91 1.71
CA ALA A 15 8.32 15.48 2.17
C ALA A 15 8.13 16.25 3.50
N GLU A 16 6.96 16.87 3.67
CA GLU A 16 6.62 17.60 4.91
C GLU A 16 6.08 16.65 5.99
N ALA A 17 5.45 15.54 5.60
CA ALA A 17 4.83 14.59 6.51
C ALA A 17 5.18 13.14 6.09
N PRO A 18 6.44 12.72 6.29
CA PRO A 18 6.90 11.42 5.77
C PRO A 18 6.22 10.21 6.41
N ASP A 19 5.57 10.38 7.56
CA ASP A 19 4.86 9.31 8.25
C ASP A 19 3.36 9.30 7.93
N ASP A 20 2.91 10.12 6.99
CA ASP A 20 1.50 10.13 6.60
C ASP A 20 1.21 8.94 5.68
N HIS A 21 0.64 7.90 6.25
CA HIS A 21 0.34 6.66 5.53
C HIS A 21 -0.72 6.85 4.46
N PHE A 22 -1.69 7.73 4.70
CA PHE A 22 -2.74 8.00 3.72
C PHE A 22 -2.18 8.66 2.45
N LEU A 23 -1.25 9.61 2.62
CA LEU A 23 -0.59 10.24 1.47
C LEU A 23 0.23 9.22 0.68
N ARG A 24 0.94 8.34 1.37
CA ARG A 24 1.74 7.31 0.71
C ARG A 24 0.86 6.33 -0.05
N TYR A 25 -0.27 5.94 0.54
CA TYR A 25 -1.26 5.13 -0.15
C TYR A 25 -1.78 5.83 -1.41
N GLY A 26 -2.09 7.12 -1.29
CA GLY A 26 -2.54 7.93 -2.42
C GLY A 26 -1.52 7.99 -3.55
N LEU A 27 -0.23 8.09 -3.22
CA LEU A 27 0.83 8.06 -4.23
C LEU A 27 0.83 6.71 -4.97
N ALA A 28 0.70 5.61 -4.25
CA ALA A 28 0.63 4.29 -4.86
C ALA A 28 -0.55 4.19 -5.83
N MET A 29 -1.70 4.73 -5.45
CA MET A 29 -2.90 4.70 -6.30
C MET A 29 -2.71 5.57 -7.55
N GLU A 30 -1.98 6.67 -7.46
CA GLU A 30 -1.64 7.48 -8.64
C GLU A 30 -0.76 6.72 -9.61
N HIS A 31 0.22 5.97 -9.11
CA HIS A 31 1.06 5.12 -9.96
C HIS A 31 0.21 4.04 -10.64
N ALA A 32 -0.69 3.41 -9.90
CA ALA A 32 -1.59 2.40 -10.48
C ALA A 32 -2.45 2.99 -11.60
N SER A 33 -3.01 4.18 -11.38
CA SER A 33 -3.82 4.87 -12.37
C SER A 33 -3.03 5.22 -13.62
N ALA A 34 -1.74 5.48 -13.47
CA ALA A 34 -0.86 5.77 -14.59
C ALA A 34 -0.36 4.50 -15.30
N GLY A 35 -0.79 3.33 -14.86
CA GLY A 35 -0.37 2.06 -15.45
C GLY A 35 1.01 1.60 -14.99
N ASP A 36 1.57 2.21 -13.95
CA ASP A 36 2.88 1.85 -13.43
C ASP A 36 2.74 0.97 -12.19
N ASP A 37 2.36 -0.28 -12.42
CA ASP A 37 2.13 -1.22 -11.33
C ASP A 37 3.40 -1.55 -10.55
N ALA A 38 4.56 -1.52 -11.19
CA ALA A 38 5.83 -1.75 -10.50
C ALA A 38 6.11 -0.66 -9.47
N ALA A 39 5.90 0.61 -9.83
CA ALA A 39 6.06 1.72 -8.90
C ALA A 39 5.00 1.65 -7.79
N CYS A 40 3.77 1.28 -8.14
CA CYS A 40 2.69 1.09 -7.17
C CYS A 40 3.09 0.06 -6.11
N VAL A 41 3.59 -1.09 -6.52
CA VAL A 41 4.03 -2.15 -5.60
C VAL A 41 5.15 -1.65 -4.69
N ALA A 42 6.15 -0.95 -5.26
CA ALA A 42 7.27 -0.44 -4.48
C ALA A 42 6.79 0.50 -3.36
N VAL A 43 5.89 1.43 -3.68
CA VAL A 43 5.34 2.37 -2.70
C VAL A 43 4.51 1.62 -1.64
N LEU A 44 3.72 0.64 -2.05
CA LEU A 44 2.89 -0.13 -1.12
C LEU A 44 3.72 -1.01 -0.19
N ARG A 45 4.80 -1.60 -0.67
CA ARG A 45 5.70 -2.38 0.19
C ARG A 45 6.39 -1.50 1.22
N ASP A 46 6.79 -0.30 0.82
CA ASP A 46 7.35 0.68 1.77
C ASP A 46 6.30 1.09 2.81
N LEU A 47 5.06 1.32 2.39
CA LEU A 47 3.96 1.63 3.30
C LEU A 47 3.71 0.49 4.30
N ILE A 48 3.69 -0.75 3.83
CA ILE A 48 3.50 -1.92 4.69
C ILE A 48 4.58 -1.97 5.77
N THR A 49 5.83 -1.75 5.38
CA THR A 49 6.96 -1.75 6.32
C THR A 49 6.83 -0.61 7.33
N ARG A 50 6.53 0.60 6.87
CA ARG A 50 6.43 1.78 7.74
C ARG A 50 5.25 1.72 8.69
N SER A 51 4.17 1.04 8.30
CA SER A 51 2.95 0.96 9.10
C SER A 51 2.87 -0.32 9.95
N ALA A 52 3.98 -1.04 10.14
CA ALA A 52 3.97 -2.34 10.81
C ALA A 52 3.36 -2.29 12.23
N ALA A 53 3.55 -1.20 12.97
CA ALA A 53 3.01 -1.06 14.31
C ALA A 53 1.50 -0.84 14.33
N ASP A 54 0.96 -0.23 13.28
CA ASP A 54 -0.48 0.01 13.12
C ASP A 54 -0.81 -0.22 11.64
N PRO A 55 -1.00 -1.49 11.23
CA PRO A 55 -1.01 -1.87 9.83
C PRO A 55 -2.07 -1.17 8.98
N TYR A 56 -1.63 -0.69 7.83
CA TYR A 56 -2.50 -0.11 6.82
C TYR A 56 -3.02 -1.24 5.93
N VAL A 57 -4.12 -1.86 6.33
CA VAL A 57 -4.60 -3.12 5.75
C VAL A 57 -4.85 -3.02 4.24
N ALA A 58 -5.40 -1.90 3.78
CA ALA A 58 -5.69 -1.71 2.35
C ALA A 58 -4.45 -1.84 1.45
N ALA A 59 -3.26 -1.55 2.00
CA ALA A 59 -2.02 -1.66 1.23
C ALA A 59 -1.74 -3.08 0.77
N TYR A 60 -2.09 -4.06 1.59
CA TYR A 60 -1.89 -5.48 1.24
C TYR A 60 -2.78 -5.89 0.07
N LEU A 61 -4.05 -5.48 0.08
CA LEU A 61 -4.96 -5.81 -1.01
C LEU A 61 -4.50 -5.17 -2.32
N GLN A 62 -4.15 -3.90 -2.28
CA GLN A 62 -3.73 -3.19 -3.49
C GLN A 62 -2.40 -3.72 -4.02
N ALA A 63 -1.46 -4.06 -3.13
CA ALA A 63 -0.20 -4.68 -3.54
C ALA A 63 -0.44 -6.02 -4.24
N GLY A 64 -1.34 -6.83 -3.71
CA GLY A 64 -1.70 -8.11 -4.32
C GLY A 64 -2.29 -7.93 -5.70
N GLN A 65 -3.20 -6.99 -5.86
CA GLN A 65 -3.81 -6.70 -7.15
C GLN A 65 -2.79 -6.20 -8.17
N ALA A 66 -1.90 -5.30 -7.76
CA ALA A 66 -0.86 -4.79 -8.64
C ALA A 66 0.13 -5.89 -9.06
N LEU A 67 0.51 -6.76 -8.13
CA LEU A 67 1.38 -7.89 -8.42
C LEU A 67 0.71 -8.87 -9.39
N ALA A 68 -0.59 -9.08 -9.26
CA ALA A 68 -1.35 -9.92 -10.20
C ALA A 68 -1.34 -9.30 -11.61
N ARG A 69 -1.48 -7.98 -11.71
CA ARG A 69 -1.40 -7.30 -13.01
C ARG A 69 -0.01 -7.42 -13.64
N LEU A 70 1.03 -7.60 -12.81
CA LEU A 70 2.40 -7.82 -13.26
C LEU A 70 2.71 -9.30 -13.54
N ASP A 71 1.72 -10.17 -13.49
CA ASP A 71 1.89 -11.62 -13.66
C ASP A 71 2.80 -12.25 -12.60
N LYS A 72 2.84 -11.68 -11.40
CA LYS A 72 3.61 -12.19 -10.28
C LYS A 72 2.68 -12.90 -9.29
N ALA A 73 2.08 -13.99 -9.75
CA ALA A 73 1.02 -14.68 -9.01
C ALA A 73 1.45 -15.17 -7.62
N ALA A 74 2.66 -15.71 -7.50
CA ALA A 74 3.14 -16.23 -6.22
C ALA A 74 3.35 -15.10 -5.21
N GLU A 75 3.93 -13.98 -5.63
CA GLU A 75 4.11 -12.80 -4.76
C GLU A 75 2.76 -12.19 -4.40
N ALA A 76 1.83 -12.13 -5.36
CA ALA A 76 0.48 -11.63 -5.11
C ALA A 76 -0.22 -12.48 -4.03
N ALA A 77 -0.16 -13.79 -4.16
CA ALA A 77 -0.77 -14.70 -3.19
C ALA A 77 -0.14 -14.53 -1.80
N ALA A 78 1.17 -14.36 -1.74
CA ALA A 78 1.87 -14.20 -0.46
C ALA A 78 1.44 -12.91 0.26
N VAL A 79 1.38 -11.77 -0.45
CA VAL A 79 1.01 -10.51 0.17
C VAL A 79 -0.47 -10.49 0.57
N LEU A 80 -1.34 -11.11 -0.23
CA LEU A 80 -2.76 -11.21 0.11
C LEU A 80 -2.97 -12.09 1.34
N LYS A 81 -2.23 -13.17 1.46
CA LYS A 81 -2.27 -14.03 2.64
C LYS A 81 -1.83 -13.28 3.89
N ASP A 82 -0.75 -12.52 3.77
CA ASP A 82 -0.27 -11.67 4.88
C ASP A 82 -1.35 -10.64 5.26
N GLY A 83 -2.00 -10.04 4.26
CA GLY A 83 -3.06 -9.07 4.51
C GLY A 83 -4.26 -9.66 5.23
N ILE A 84 -4.64 -10.90 4.91
CA ILE A 84 -5.72 -11.60 5.60
C ILE A 84 -5.34 -11.82 7.07
N ALA A 85 -4.12 -12.26 7.33
CA ALA A 85 -3.64 -12.49 8.68
C ALA A 85 -3.63 -11.20 9.51
N VAL A 86 -3.16 -10.11 8.91
CA VAL A 86 -3.12 -8.79 9.56
C VAL A 86 -4.54 -8.29 9.84
N ALA A 87 -5.44 -8.41 8.87
CA ALA A 87 -6.83 -7.99 9.03
C ALA A 87 -7.52 -8.75 10.15
N ALA A 88 -7.26 -10.04 10.28
CA ALA A 88 -7.81 -10.86 11.36
C ALA A 88 -7.33 -10.38 12.73
N THR A 89 -6.06 -9.96 12.83
CA THR A 89 -5.50 -9.44 14.08
C THR A 89 -6.14 -8.11 14.46
N VAL A 90 -6.26 -7.20 13.49
CA VAL A 90 -6.84 -5.87 13.71
C VAL A 90 -8.32 -5.97 14.08
N GLY A 91 -9.03 -6.91 13.47
CA GLY A 91 -10.47 -7.09 13.68
C GLY A 91 -10.86 -8.02 14.81
N THR A 92 -9.92 -8.47 15.67
CA THR A 92 -10.25 -9.38 16.77
C THR A 92 -11.09 -8.68 17.84
N PRO A 93 -11.93 -9.44 18.57
CA PRO A 93 -12.68 -8.87 19.70
C PRO A 93 -11.78 -8.20 20.74
N GLU A 94 -10.61 -8.73 21.00
CA GLU A 94 -9.65 -8.12 21.93
C GLU A 94 -9.22 -6.74 21.44
N ALA A 95 -8.94 -6.60 20.16
CA ALA A 95 -8.56 -5.31 19.58
C ALA A 95 -9.72 -4.32 19.64
N LEU A 96 -10.95 -4.80 19.45
CA LEU A 96 -12.14 -3.94 19.44
C LEU A 96 -12.51 -3.48 20.86
N HIS A 97 -12.16 -4.23 21.86
CA HIS A 97 -12.51 -3.93 23.26
C HIS A 97 -11.36 -3.33 24.05
N ALA A 98 -10.21 -3.22 23.45
CA ALA A 98 -9.05 -2.59 24.10
C ALA A 98 -9.20 -1.05 24.17
#